data_5d42536bcb46b3762c2a42eb29a679a7
#
_entry.id   5d42536bcb46b3762c2a42eb29a679a7
#
_cell.length_a   1.000
_cell.length_b   1.000
_cell.length_c   1.000
_cell.angle_alpha   90.00
_cell.angle_beta   90.00
_cell.angle_gamma   90.00
#
_symmetry.space_group_name_H-M   'P 1'
#
loop_
_entity.id
_entity.type
_entity.pdbx_description
1 polymer ?
#
loop_
_entity_poly.entity_id
_entity_poly.type
_entity_poly.pdbx_seq_one_letter_code
_entity_poly.pdbx_strand_id
1 'polypeptide(L)'
;DGQGKLYNLYYVDSIKSGVKAAREGNSFSISRYDSKIEKIKVFKHVVIEDSMYMSGLRENIPDSVLMDLAYINGWDIDFTHDIRPGDSYSIIYEEIIIEGEKAIDGDILISEFNNNNKKFIAVRHDLDSKNSEYFNLRGENVKKAFLRSPVKLSYISSKYNLSRRHPVLHTIRAHRGVDYAANKGSPIRA
;
A
#
# COMPACT_ATOMS: atom_id res chain seq x y z
N ASP A 1 -21.00 15.58 32.61
CA ASP A 1 -22.40 15.27 32.86
C ASP A 1 -23.29 16.40 32.34
N GLY A 2 -24.60 16.21 32.37
CA GLY A 2 -25.56 17.22 31.92
C GLY A 2 -25.59 18.53 32.75
N GLN A 3 -24.77 18.64 33.78
CA GLN A 3 -24.61 19.85 34.60
C GLN A 3 -23.28 20.60 34.34
N GLY A 4 -22.54 20.22 33.29
CA GLY A 4 -21.30 20.90 32.91
C GLY A 4 -20.11 20.61 33.81
N LYS A 5 -20.16 19.61 34.68
CA LYS A 5 -19.02 19.18 35.51
C LYS A 5 -18.12 18.20 34.75
N LEU A 6 -16.83 18.51 34.68
CA LEU A 6 -15.81 17.62 34.17
C LEU A 6 -15.49 16.52 35.20
N TYR A 7 -15.67 15.25 34.84
CA TYR A 7 -15.34 14.08 35.67
C TYR A 7 -14.05 13.40 35.25
N ASN A 8 -13.84 13.24 33.95
CA ASN A 8 -12.63 12.65 33.41
C ASN A 8 -12.12 13.47 32.25
N LEU A 9 -10.81 13.60 32.16
CA LEU A 9 -10.09 14.14 31.02
C LEU A 9 -9.05 13.10 30.61
N TYR A 10 -9.00 12.78 29.31
CA TYR A 10 -8.03 11.86 28.75
C TYR A 10 -7.10 12.62 27.81
N TYR A 11 -5.81 12.44 27.99
CA TYR A 11 -4.78 12.90 27.08
C TYR A 11 -4.07 11.66 26.53
N VAL A 12 -4.17 11.47 25.22
CA VAL A 12 -3.55 10.34 24.49
C VAL A 12 -2.15 10.81 24.06
N ASP A 13 -1.11 10.22 24.61
CA ASP A 13 0.29 10.51 24.27
C ASP A 13 0.84 9.58 23.19
N SER A 14 0.26 8.39 23.05
CA SER A 14 0.58 7.41 22.01
C SER A 14 -0.60 6.47 21.76
N ILE A 15 -0.51 5.65 20.70
CA ILE A 15 -1.48 4.59 20.42
C ILE A 15 -1.65 3.63 21.61
N LYS A 16 -0.60 3.47 22.44
CA LYS A 16 -0.54 2.47 23.51
C LYS A 16 -0.88 3.02 24.88
N SER A 17 -0.78 4.33 25.08
CA SER A 17 -0.87 4.90 26.43
C SER A 17 -1.36 6.32 26.43
N GLY A 18 -1.80 6.74 27.58
CA GLY A 18 -2.21 8.11 27.83
C GLY A 18 -2.22 8.44 29.33
N VAL A 19 -2.68 9.64 29.61
CA VAL A 19 -2.86 10.16 30.97
C VAL A 19 -4.34 10.44 31.17
N LYS A 20 -4.90 9.92 32.27
CA LYS A 20 -6.24 10.18 32.73
C LYS A 20 -6.21 11.09 33.95
N ALA A 21 -6.94 12.18 33.90
CA ALA A 21 -7.27 12.97 35.08
C ALA A 21 -8.72 12.67 35.49
N ALA A 22 -8.92 12.06 36.63
CA ALA A 22 -10.24 11.73 37.17
C ALA A 22 -10.56 12.63 38.36
N ARG A 23 -11.80 13.14 38.43
CA ARG A 23 -12.24 13.98 39.55
C ARG A 23 -12.45 13.14 40.81
N GLU A 24 -11.80 13.56 41.88
CA GLU A 24 -11.96 13.01 43.24
C GLU A 24 -12.37 14.16 44.18
N GLY A 25 -13.68 14.31 44.39
CA GLY A 25 -14.23 15.44 45.15
C GLY A 25 -13.94 16.78 44.49
N ASN A 26 -13.11 17.64 45.13
CA ASN A 26 -12.70 18.94 44.62
C ASN A 26 -11.35 18.94 43.92
N SER A 27 -10.66 17.81 43.84
CA SER A 27 -9.36 17.66 43.19
C SER A 27 -9.44 16.72 41.99
N PHE A 28 -8.32 16.56 41.28
CA PHE A 28 -8.15 15.55 40.22
C PHE A 28 -6.98 14.65 40.57
N SER A 29 -7.22 13.35 40.50
CA SER A 29 -6.16 12.35 40.49
C SER A 29 -5.66 12.15 39.06
N ILE A 30 -4.32 12.02 38.92
CA ILE A 30 -3.69 11.82 37.61
C ILE A 30 -3.06 10.41 37.60
N SER A 31 -3.44 9.61 36.63
CA SER A 31 -2.89 8.27 36.44
C SER A 31 -2.53 8.04 34.98
N ARG A 32 -1.49 7.24 34.73
CA ARG A 32 -1.25 6.68 33.37
C ARG A 32 -2.15 5.49 33.17
N TYR A 33 -2.53 5.28 31.91
CA TYR A 33 -3.24 4.08 31.49
C TYR A 33 -2.63 3.56 30.18
N ASP A 34 -2.70 2.22 30.02
CA ASP A 34 -2.34 1.56 28.78
C ASP A 34 -3.63 1.14 28.07
N SER A 35 -3.71 1.44 26.78
CA SER A 35 -4.85 1.06 25.96
C SER A 35 -4.77 -0.42 25.60
N LYS A 36 -5.90 -1.10 25.64
CA LYS A 36 -6.00 -2.47 25.13
C LYS A 36 -5.94 -2.43 23.60
N ILE A 37 -4.86 -2.98 23.07
CA ILE A 37 -4.62 -3.06 21.62
C ILE A 37 -4.81 -4.49 21.17
N GLU A 38 -5.62 -4.67 20.15
CA GLU A 38 -5.81 -5.94 19.44
C GLU A 38 -5.45 -5.76 17.98
N LYS A 39 -4.82 -6.77 17.37
CA LYS A 39 -4.56 -6.84 15.94
C LYS A 39 -5.45 -7.91 15.33
N ILE A 40 -6.27 -7.53 14.39
CA ILE A 40 -7.16 -8.43 13.66
C ILE A 40 -6.63 -8.59 12.25
N LYS A 41 -6.56 -9.83 11.77
CA LYS A 41 -6.19 -10.12 10.38
C LYS A 41 -7.44 -10.13 9.52
N VAL A 42 -7.44 -9.32 8.49
CA VAL A 42 -8.53 -9.20 7.51
C VAL A 42 -8.08 -9.79 6.19
N PHE A 43 -8.86 -10.71 5.65
CA PHE A 43 -8.67 -11.25 4.30
C PHE A 43 -9.61 -10.57 3.33
N LYS A 44 -9.08 -10.18 2.16
CA LYS A 44 -9.87 -9.69 1.03
C LYS A 44 -9.41 -10.38 -0.25
N HIS A 45 -10.39 -10.68 -1.11
CA HIS A 45 -10.16 -11.11 -2.49
C HIS A 45 -10.97 -10.22 -3.41
N VAL A 46 -10.32 -9.69 -4.46
CA VAL A 46 -10.91 -8.72 -5.39
C VAL A 46 -10.64 -9.16 -6.81
N VAL A 47 -11.69 -9.18 -7.62
CA VAL A 47 -11.58 -9.27 -9.08
C VAL A 47 -11.66 -7.85 -9.64
N ILE A 48 -10.69 -7.51 -10.48
CA ILE A 48 -10.57 -6.16 -11.05
C ILE A 48 -11.54 -6.02 -12.22
N GLU A 49 -12.40 -5.00 -12.16
CA GLU A 49 -13.34 -4.65 -13.22
C GLU A 49 -12.82 -3.48 -14.08
N ASP A 50 -12.23 -2.49 -13.43
CA ASP A 50 -11.73 -1.25 -14.06
C ASP A 50 -10.28 -0.95 -13.65
N SER A 51 -10.03 -0.74 -12.36
CA SER A 51 -8.71 -0.53 -11.80
C SER A 51 -8.56 -1.27 -10.47
N MET A 52 -7.33 -1.59 -10.11
CA MET A 52 -7.01 -2.21 -8.81
C MET A 52 -7.59 -1.40 -7.66
N TYR A 53 -7.40 -0.08 -7.70
CA TYR A 53 -7.81 0.84 -6.66
C TYR A 53 -9.33 0.93 -6.53
N MET A 54 -10.06 1.22 -7.63
CA MET A 54 -11.51 1.38 -7.59
C MET A 54 -12.23 0.08 -7.24
N SER A 55 -11.75 -1.06 -7.75
CA SER A 55 -12.32 -2.37 -7.40
C SER A 55 -12.10 -2.68 -5.92
N GLY A 56 -10.95 -2.30 -5.35
CA GLY A 56 -10.68 -2.46 -3.93
C GLY A 56 -11.54 -1.58 -3.02
N LEU A 57 -11.78 -0.33 -3.41
CA LEU A 57 -12.68 0.57 -2.68
C LEU A 57 -14.11 0.01 -2.60
N ARG A 58 -14.62 -0.60 -3.69
CA ARG A 58 -15.94 -1.25 -3.69
C ARG A 58 -16.04 -2.41 -2.70
N GLU A 59 -14.93 -3.11 -2.47
CA GLU A 59 -14.81 -4.18 -1.47
C GLU A 59 -14.49 -3.66 -0.06
N ASN A 60 -14.62 -2.35 0.17
CA ASN A 60 -14.33 -1.67 1.44
C ASN A 60 -12.91 -1.94 1.95
N ILE A 61 -11.93 -2.00 1.05
CA ILE A 61 -10.52 -2.01 1.43
C ILE A 61 -10.10 -0.55 1.66
N PRO A 62 -9.45 -0.25 2.80
CA PRO A 62 -9.00 1.10 3.10
C PRO A 62 -8.02 1.65 2.06
N ASP A 63 -8.06 2.96 1.85
CA ASP A 63 -7.20 3.69 0.91
C ASP A 63 -5.71 3.45 1.18
N SER A 64 -5.30 3.51 2.45
CA SER A 64 -3.93 3.24 2.88
C SER A 64 -3.45 1.85 2.44
N VAL A 65 -4.27 0.81 2.64
CA VAL A 65 -3.96 -0.58 2.28
C VAL A 65 -3.85 -0.74 0.75
N LEU A 66 -4.72 -0.07 -0.02
CA LEU A 66 -4.65 -0.08 -1.48
C LEU A 66 -3.39 0.61 -2.01
N MET A 67 -2.96 1.71 -1.37
CA MET A 67 -1.72 2.39 -1.72
C MET A 67 -0.49 1.53 -1.39
N ASP A 68 -0.51 0.83 -0.27
CA ASP A 68 0.56 -0.11 0.09
C ASP A 68 0.61 -1.29 -0.88
N LEU A 69 -0.54 -1.84 -1.28
CA LEU A 69 -0.61 -2.89 -2.30
C LEU A 69 0.01 -2.43 -3.63
N ALA A 70 -0.30 -1.19 -4.04
CA ALA A 70 0.29 -0.60 -5.23
C ALA A 70 1.81 -0.42 -5.09
N TYR A 71 2.30 -0.03 -3.92
CA TYR A 71 3.73 0.12 -3.65
C TYR A 71 4.45 -1.24 -3.69
N ILE A 72 3.91 -2.27 -3.03
CA ILE A 72 4.48 -3.61 -2.96
C ILE A 72 4.63 -4.22 -4.36
N ASN A 73 3.59 -4.13 -5.20
CA ASN A 73 3.55 -4.78 -6.51
C ASN A 73 4.04 -3.89 -7.66
N GLY A 74 4.24 -2.59 -7.43
CA GLY A 74 4.64 -1.62 -8.46
C GLY A 74 6.03 -1.84 -9.07
N TRP A 75 6.84 -2.70 -8.47
CA TRP A 75 8.12 -3.13 -9.01
C TRP A 75 7.99 -4.12 -10.16
N ASP A 76 6.88 -4.87 -10.20
CA ASP A 76 6.56 -5.89 -11.20
C ASP A 76 5.43 -5.47 -12.15
N ILE A 77 4.47 -4.69 -11.66
CA ILE A 77 3.23 -4.34 -12.35
C ILE A 77 3.16 -2.83 -12.59
N ASP A 78 2.96 -2.44 -13.83
CA ASP A 78 2.57 -1.07 -14.18
C ASP A 78 1.05 -0.95 -14.09
N PHE A 79 0.56 -0.40 -12.97
CA PHE A 79 -0.88 -0.27 -12.73
C PHE A 79 -1.62 0.62 -13.74
N THR A 80 -0.91 1.41 -14.53
CA THR A 80 -1.50 2.23 -15.59
C THR A 80 -1.66 1.46 -16.90
N HIS A 81 -0.74 0.52 -17.20
CA HIS A 81 -0.67 -0.10 -18.51
C HIS A 81 -0.89 -1.62 -18.50
N ASP A 82 -0.59 -2.31 -17.40
CA ASP A 82 -0.62 -3.78 -17.35
C ASP A 82 -1.97 -4.34 -16.87
N ILE A 83 -2.76 -3.56 -16.11
CA ILE A 83 -4.01 -4.03 -15.51
C ILE A 83 -5.11 -4.25 -16.56
N ARG A 84 -5.85 -5.34 -16.42
CA ARG A 84 -6.98 -5.71 -17.28
C ARG A 84 -8.17 -6.15 -16.43
N PRO A 85 -9.41 -5.95 -16.90
CA PRO A 85 -10.58 -6.61 -16.34
C PRO A 85 -10.38 -8.13 -16.29
N GLY A 86 -10.71 -8.74 -15.15
CA GLY A 86 -10.49 -10.16 -14.87
C GLY A 86 -9.16 -10.48 -14.16
N ASP A 87 -8.21 -9.56 -14.08
CA ASP A 87 -7.10 -9.67 -13.14
C ASP A 87 -7.65 -9.68 -11.71
N SER A 88 -6.89 -10.16 -10.75
CA SER A 88 -7.38 -10.26 -9.37
C SER A 88 -6.25 -10.12 -8.35
N TYR A 89 -6.60 -9.80 -7.13
CA TYR A 89 -5.66 -9.88 -6.03
C TYR A 89 -6.32 -10.38 -4.74
N SER A 90 -5.51 -11.02 -3.91
CA SER A 90 -5.87 -11.42 -2.55
C SER A 90 -4.88 -10.80 -1.59
N ILE A 91 -5.35 -10.27 -0.48
CA ILE A 91 -4.52 -9.70 0.56
C ILE A 91 -4.95 -10.17 1.94
N ILE A 92 -3.98 -10.29 2.83
CA ILE A 92 -4.20 -10.35 4.27
C ILE A 92 -3.49 -9.14 4.86
N TYR A 93 -4.23 -8.28 5.55
CA TYR A 93 -3.69 -7.11 6.23
C TYR A 93 -4.16 -7.06 7.69
N GLU A 94 -3.50 -6.27 8.52
CA GLU A 94 -3.87 -6.07 9.91
C GLU A 94 -4.80 -4.86 10.05
N GLU A 95 -5.76 -4.97 10.99
CA GLU A 95 -6.48 -3.83 11.56
C GLU A 95 -6.11 -3.71 13.03
N ILE A 96 -5.79 -2.50 13.47
CA ILE A 96 -5.45 -2.21 14.85
C ILE A 96 -6.70 -1.68 15.54
N ILE A 97 -7.16 -2.43 16.52
CA ILE A 97 -8.31 -2.12 17.36
C ILE A 97 -7.80 -1.56 18.69
N ILE A 98 -8.30 -0.43 19.11
CA ILE A 98 -7.98 0.19 20.40
C ILE A 98 -9.28 0.34 21.19
N GLU A 99 -9.30 -0.20 22.41
CA GLU A 99 -10.49 -0.18 23.29
C GLU A 99 -11.77 -0.70 22.60
N GLY A 100 -11.63 -1.66 21.67
CA GLY A 100 -12.74 -2.26 20.94
C GLY A 100 -13.16 -1.51 19.68
N GLU A 101 -12.55 -0.37 19.35
CA GLU A 101 -12.83 0.40 18.15
C GLU A 101 -11.68 0.34 17.16
N LYS A 102 -11.97 0.27 15.85
CA LYS A 102 -10.96 0.31 14.81
C LYS A 102 -10.29 1.69 14.81
N ALA A 103 -8.99 1.69 15.02
CA ALA A 103 -8.19 2.91 15.10
C ALA A 103 -7.32 3.17 13.88
N ILE A 104 -6.66 2.12 13.35
CA ILE A 104 -5.67 2.25 12.28
C ILE A 104 -5.71 1.01 11.39
N ASP A 105 -5.50 1.22 10.08
CA ASP A 105 -5.18 0.14 9.16
C ASP A 105 -3.70 -0.20 9.32
N GLY A 106 -3.40 -1.47 9.51
CA GLY A 106 -2.04 -1.96 9.65
C GLY A 106 -1.45 -2.43 8.31
N ASP A 107 -0.30 -3.05 8.41
CA ASP A 107 0.47 -3.52 7.26
C ASP A 107 -0.21 -4.69 6.53
N ILE A 108 0.04 -4.78 5.23
CA ILE A 108 -0.25 -5.99 4.46
C ILE A 108 0.75 -7.07 4.90
N LEU A 109 0.25 -8.22 5.33
CA LEU A 109 1.07 -9.38 5.71
C LEU A 109 1.43 -10.24 4.51
N ILE A 110 0.47 -10.46 3.63
CA ILE A 110 0.61 -11.25 2.41
C ILE A 110 -0.24 -10.61 1.32
N SER A 111 0.32 -10.55 0.12
CA SER A 111 -0.44 -10.27 -1.10
C SER A 111 -0.16 -11.32 -2.17
N GLU A 112 -1.19 -11.74 -2.89
CA GLU A 112 -1.11 -12.45 -4.16
C GLU A 112 -1.80 -11.59 -5.21
N PHE A 113 -1.10 -11.24 -6.28
CA PHE A 113 -1.65 -10.49 -7.40
C PHE A 113 -1.57 -11.35 -8.67
N ASN A 114 -2.71 -11.56 -9.32
CA ASN A 114 -2.82 -12.26 -10.60
C ASN A 114 -2.99 -11.23 -11.70
N ASN A 115 -1.98 -11.06 -12.54
CA ASN A 115 -2.00 -10.15 -13.67
C ASN A 115 -1.58 -10.89 -14.94
N ASN A 116 -2.46 -10.91 -15.93
CA ASN A 116 -2.21 -11.58 -17.21
C ASN A 116 -1.70 -13.03 -17.04
N ASN A 117 -2.38 -13.82 -16.21
CA ASN A 117 -2.05 -15.23 -15.87
C ASN A 117 -0.69 -15.41 -15.14
N LYS A 118 -0.07 -14.34 -14.66
CA LYS A 118 1.12 -14.42 -13.81
C LYS A 118 0.76 -14.10 -12.39
N LYS A 119 1.32 -14.86 -11.44
CA LYS A 119 1.16 -14.65 -10.02
C LYS A 119 2.36 -13.91 -9.46
N PHE A 120 2.09 -12.86 -8.73
CA PHE A 120 3.07 -12.10 -7.95
C PHE A 120 2.68 -12.24 -6.48
N ILE A 121 3.54 -12.86 -5.69
CA ILE A 121 3.30 -13.10 -4.26
C ILE A 121 4.34 -12.31 -3.48
N ALA A 122 3.87 -11.57 -2.49
CA ALA A 122 4.71 -10.84 -1.57
C ALA A 122 4.31 -11.16 -0.12
N VAL A 123 5.28 -11.55 0.68
CA VAL A 123 5.13 -11.88 2.09
C VAL A 123 5.96 -10.90 2.90
N ARG A 124 5.34 -10.23 3.86
CA ARG A 124 6.02 -9.33 4.79
C ARG A 124 6.91 -10.14 5.73
N HIS A 125 8.12 -9.67 5.91
CA HIS A 125 9.07 -10.21 6.88
C HIS A 125 9.71 -9.08 7.68
N ASP A 126 9.69 -9.22 9.00
CA ASP A 126 10.35 -8.27 9.89
C ASP A 126 11.84 -8.58 9.96
N LEU A 127 12.67 -7.66 9.48
CA LEU A 127 14.14 -7.77 9.53
C LEU A 127 14.66 -7.47 10.94
N ASP A 128 14.02 -6.50 11.60
CA ASP A 128 14.26 -6.12 12.98
C ASP A 128 12.99 -5.48 13.59
N SER A 129 13.08 -4.93 14.80
CA SER A 129 11.95 -4.32 15.50
C SER A 129 11.38 -3.05 14.84
N LYS A 130 12.05 -2.50 13.82
CA LYS A 130 11.66 -1.25 13.15
C LYS A 130 11.53 -1.36 11.64
N ASN A 131 12.17 -2.37 11.05
CA ASN A 131 12.27 -2.52 9.60
C ASN A 131 11.61 -3.81 9.16
N SER A 132 10.73 -3.70 8.18
CA SER A 132 10.12 -4.84 7.51
C SER A 132 10.19 -4.65 6.00
N GLU A 133 10.30 -5.75 5.29
CA GLU A 133 10.33 -5.77 3.82
C GLU A 133 9.47 -6.93 3.29
N TYR A 134 9.23 -6.90 1.99
CA TYR A 134 8.43 -7.91 1.32
C TYR A 134 9.31 -8.81 0.46
N PHE A 135 9.03 -10.11 0.53
CA PHE A 135 9.80 -11.15 -0.17
C PHE A 135 8.85 -12.05 -0.96
N ASN A 136 9.31 -12.51 -2.12
CA ASN A 136 8.60 -13.53 -2.88
C ASN A 136 8.83 -14.93 -2.27
N LEU A 137 8.18 -15.96 -2.82
CA LEU A 137 8.29 -17.34 -2.31
C LEU A 137 9.70 -17.96 -2.45
N ARG A 138 10.61 -17.31 -3.18
CA ARG A 138 12.02 -17.74 -3.29
C ARG A 138 12.92 -17.04 -2.28
N GLY A 139 12.35 -16.16 -1.46
CA GLY A 139 13.11 -15.35 -0.49
C GLY A 139 13.84 -14.16 -1.13
N GLU A 140 13.49 -13.79 -2.36
CA GLU A 140 14.02 -12.60 -3.02
C GLU A 140 13.17 -11.39 -2.63
N ASN A 141 13.82 -10.26 -2.34
CA ASN A 141 13.12 -9.01 -2.05
C ASN A 141 12.30 -8.58 -3.28
N VAL A 142 11.04 -8.21 -3.08
CA VAL A 142 10.17 -7.74 -4.18
C VAL A 142 10.60 -6.38 -4.70
N LYS A 143 11.27 -5.58 -3.86
CA LYS A 143 11.83 -4.29 -4.25
C LYS A 143 13.03 -4.52 -5.18
N LYS A 144 12.96 -3.96 -6.37
CA LYS A 144 13.99 -4.07 -7.41
C LYS A 144 14.80 -2.79 -7.52
N ALA A 145 15.95 -2.87 -8.21
CA ALA A 145 16.80 -1.71 -8.48
C ALA A 145 16.10 -0.64 -9.34
N PHE A 146 15.10 -1.04 -10.15
CA PHE A 146 14.38 -0.14 -11.05
C PHE A 146 12.88 -0.39 -10.99
N LEU A 147 12.11 0.70 -10.94
CA LEU A 147 10.65 0.64 -11.06
C LEU A 147 10.24 0.23 -12.48
N ARG A 148 9.17 -0.54 -12.58
CA ARG A 148 8.57 -0.92 -13.86
C ARG A 148 8.08 0.31 -14.64
N SER A 149 7.49 1.27 -13.96
CA SER A 149 7.05 2.54 -14.52
C SER A 149 7.76 3.70 -13.81
N PRO A 150 8.89 4.19 -14.35
CA PRO A 150 9.72 5.20 -13.68
C PRO A 150 9.11 6.61 -13.72
N VAL A 151 8.07 6.83 -14.54
CA VAL A 151 7.44 8.15 -14.72
C VAL A 151 5.94 8.05 -14.50
N LYS A 152 5.38 8.84 -13.58
CA LYS A 152 3.93 8.93 -13.38
C LYS A 152 3.25 9.61 -14.58
N LEU A 153 2.02 9.17 -14.88
CA LEU A 153 1.19 9.74 -15.95
C LEU A 153 1.88 9.81 -17.32
N SER A 154 2.75 8.84 -17.59
CA SER A 154 3.42 8.70 -18.88
C SER A 154 2.66 7.75 -19.79
N TYR A 155 2.97 7.80 -21.07
CA TYR A 155 2.57 6.77 -22.02
C TYR A 155 3.81 6.19 -22.71
N ILE A 156 3.70 4.94 -23.16
CA ILE A 156 4.77 4.30 -23.92
C ILE A 156 4.75 4.84 -25.33
N SER A 157 5.71 5.70 -25.65
CA SER A 157 5.85 6.28 -27.00
C SER A 157 6.53 5.33 -27.98
N SER A 158 7.39 4.42 -27.48
CA SER A 158 8.01 3.39 -28.30
C SER A 158 8.29 2.12 -27.48
N LYS A 159 7.80 0.98 -27.97
CA LYS A 159 7.99 -0.33 -27.35
C LYS A 159 9.33 -0.95 -27.75
N TYR A 160 9.80 -1.93 -26.96
CA TYR A 160 10.90 -2.80 -27.33
C TYR A 160 10.60 -3.50 -28.67
N ASN A 161 11.50 -3.35 -29.65
CA ASN A 161 11.34 -3.97 -30.96
C ASN A 161 12.71 -4.12 -31.63
N LEU A 162 13.17 -5.33 -31.85
CA LEU A 162 14.46 -5.61 -32.50
C LEU A 162 14.47 -5.30 -34.00
N SER A 163 13.31 -5.17 -34.61
CA SER A 163 13.15 -4.92 -36.06
C SER A 163 12.39 -3.62 -36.34
N ARG A 164 12.55 -2.60 -35.47
CA ARG A 164 11.88 -1.30 -35.63
C ARG A 164 12.43 -0.54 -36.86
N ARG A 165 11.52 -0.08 -37.74
CA ARG A 165 11.87 0.90 -38.76
C ARG A 165 12.10 2.26 -38.12
N HIS A 166 13.31 2.80 -38.23
CA HIS A 166 13.65 4.10 -37.65
C HIS A 166 12.86 5.21 -38.34
N PRO A 167 12.11 6.07 -37.60
CA PRO A 167 11.19 7.03 -38.22
C PRO A 167 11.89 8.10 -39.10
N VAL A 168 13.13 8.42 -38.79
CA VAL A 168 13.90 9.45 -39.52
C VAL A 168 14.84 8.83 -40.56
N LEU A 169 15.51 7.73 -40.21
CA LEU A 169 16.55 7.13 -41.10
C LEU A 169 15.98 6.09 -42.06
N HIS A 170 14.71 5.71 -41.91
CA HIS A 170 14.01 4.69 -42.72
C HIS A 170 14.71 3.31 -42.80
N THR A 171 15.72 3.08 -41.96
CA THR A 171 16.45 1.82 -41.81
C THR A 171 15.87 0.96 -40.70
N ILE A 172 16.09 -0.36 -40.74
CA ILE A 172 15.75 -1.26 -39.63
C ILE A 172 16.81 -1.10 -38.59
N ARG A 173 16.42 -0.61 -37.39
CA ARG A 173 17.31 -0.48 -36.21
C ARG A 173 16.62 -1.03 -34.97
N ALA A 174 17.30 -1.92 -34.29
CA ALA A 174 16.80 -2.48 -33.04
C ALA A 174 16.58 -1.38 -31.98
N HIS A 175 15.39 -1.36 -31.42
CA HIS A 175 15.07 -0.57 -30.22
C HIS A 175 15.08 -1.52 -29.00
N ARG A 176 16.16 -1.48 -28.23
CA ARG A 176 16.40 -2.39 -27.10
C ARG A 176 15.92 -1.82 -25.75
N GLY A 177 14.95 -0.95 -25.79
CA GLY A 177 14.35 -0.30 -24.62
C GLY A 177 12.88 0.00 -24.83
N VAL A 178 12.28 0.64 -23.83
CA VAL A 178 10.94 1.21 -23.88
C VAL A 178 11.08 2.71 -23.64
N ASP A 179 10.52 3.53 -24.53
CA ASP A 179 10.51 4.98 -24.36
C ASP A 179 9.20 5.40 -23.70
N TYR A 180 9.30 6.02 -22.53
CA TYR A 180 8.19 6.68 -21.85
C TYR A 180 8.18 8.16 -22.21
N ALA A 181 7.03 8.68 -22.60
CA ALA A 181 6.83 10.10 -22.84
C ALA A 181 5.98 10.72 -21.73
N ALA A 182 6.43 11.86 -21.22
CA ALA A 182 5.74 12.64 -20.21
C ALA A 182 6.00 14.12 -20.42
N ASN A 183 5.29 14.98 -19.70
CA ASN A 183 5.49 16.42 -19.76
C ASN A 183 6.90 16.79 -19.27
N LYS A 184 7.48 17.84 -19.85
CA LYS A 184 8.76 18.39 -19.40
C LYS A 184 8.68 18.77 -17.91
N GLY A 185 9.64 18.30 -17.11
CA GLY A 185 9.69 18.52 -15.68
C GLY A 185 9.01 17.41 -14.85
N SER A 186 8.43 16.36 -15.48
CA SER A 186 7.92 15.20 -14.74
C SER A 186 9.05 14.52 -13.97
N PRO A 187 8.86 14.20 -12.69
CA PRO A 187 9.89 13.51 -11.90
C PRO A 187 10.08 12.08 -12.38
N ILE A 188 11.33 11.66 -12.48
CA ILE A 188 11.74 10.29 -12.74
C ILE A 188 12.09 9.63 -11.41
N ARG A 189 11.62 8.41 -11.20
CA ARG A 189 11.86 7.61 -10.01
C ARG A 189 12.57 6.31 -10.37
N ALA A 190 13.44 5.86 -9.49
CA ALA A 190 14.14 4.57 -9.54
C ALA A 190 13.86 3.77 -8.27
#